data_de5fd6b7d837c6ee0fc93dd46b643249
#
_entry.id   de5fd6b7d837c6ee0fc93dd46b643249
#
_cell.length_a   1.000
_cell.length_b   1.000
_cell.length_c   1.000
_cell.angle_alpha   90.00
_cell.angle_beta   90.00
_cell.angle_gamma   90.00
#
_symmetry.space_group_name_H-M   'P 1'
#
loop_
_entity.id
_entity.type
_entity.pdbx_description
1 polymer ?
#
loop_
_entity_poly.entity_id
_entity_poly.type
_entity_poly.pdbx_seq_one_letter_code
_entity_poly.pdbx_strand_id
1 'polypeptide(L)'
;MATVELTEDNFEVTINQNDIVLVDFWADWCAPCHQFAPVFEKSSQDNPDIVHAKLDTESEQRITAAAQITAIPTLLAFRQGVLVFSQAGALPPTALAEVVENVRGLDMDEVGKGLDSDGGSAKDDR
;
A
#
# COMPACT_ATOMS: atom_id res chain seq x y z
N MET A 1 11.92 12.74 -7.61
CA MET A 1 10.95 12.08 -6.76
C MET A 1 10.63 10.73 -7.32
N ALA A 2 10.59 9.75 -6.46
CA ALA A 2 10.36 8.38 -6.91
C ALA A 2 8.96 7.89 -6.59
N THR A 3 8.13 8.70 -5.94
CA THR A 3 6.74 8.33 -5.67
C THR A 3 5.84 8.76 -6.83
N VAL A 4 4.73 8.04 -7.01
CA VAL A 4 3.74 8.37 -8.03
C VAL A 4 2.42 8.68 -7.36
N GLU A 5 1.60 9.49 -8.01
CA GLU A 5 0.30 9.85 -7.48
C GLU A 5 -0.76 8.91 -8.03
N LEU A 6 -1.57 8.32 -7.14
CA LEU A 6 -2.69 7.48 -7.55
C LEU A 6 -3.99 8.29 -7.53
N THR A 7 -4.78 8.07 -8.55
CA THR A 7 -6.10 8.66 -8.69
C THR A 7 -7.08 7.54 -9.03
N GLU A 8 -8.36 7.86 -9.06
CA GLU A 8 -9.38 6.89 -9.48
C GLU A 8 -9.09 6.37 -10.89
N ASP A 9 -8.49 7.21 -11.73
CA ASP A 9 -8.25 6.84 -13.13
C ASP A 9 -7.12 5.82 -13.29
N ASN A 10 -6.08 5.87 -12.44
CA ASN A 10 -4.91 5.01 -12.64
C ASN A 10 -4.72 3.97 -11.55
N PHE A 11 -5.60 3.91 -10.56
CA PHE A 11 -5.43 3.02 -9.41
C PHE A 11 -5.35 1.56 -9.85
N GLU A 12 -6.37 1.11 -10.56
CA GLU A 12 -6.50 -0.29 -10.93
C GLU A 12 -5.37 -0.75 -11.83
N VAL A 13 -5.04 0.06 -12.84
CA VAL A 13 -4.00 -0.31 -13.78
C VAL A 13 -2.63 -0.35 -13.09
N THR A 14 -2.38 0.58 -12.19
CA THR A 14 -1.10 0.61 -11.46
C THR A 14 -0.95 -0.63 -10.58
N ILE A 15 -2.01 -0.97 -9.84
CA ILE A 15 -2.00 -2.13 -8.94
C ILE A 15 -1.81 -3.42 -9.74
N ASN A 16 -2.46 -3.53 -10.89
CA ASN A 16 -2.48 -4.79 -11.63
C ASN A 16 -1.28 -4.98 -12.56
N GLN A 17 -0.61 -3.91 -12.95
CA GLN A 17 0.49 -4.01 -13.91
C GLN A 17 1.86 -4.02 -13.27
N ASN A 18 1.94 -4.01 -11.95
CA ASN A 18 3.22 -4.01 -11.24
C ASN A 18 3.25 -5.12 -10.21
N ASP A 19 4.42 -5.73 -10.04
CA ASP A 19 4.56 -6.84 -9.09
C ASP A 19 4.27 -6.41 -7.66
N ILE A 20 4.92 -5.33 -7.21
CA ILE A 20 4.74 -4.82 -5.85
C ILE A 20 4.39 -3.33 -5.91
N VAL A 21 3.31 -2.97 -5.22
CA VAL A 21 2.89 -1.58 -5.11
C VAL A 21 2.61 -1.28 -3.64
N LEU A 22 3.24 -0.25 -3.12
CA LEU A 22 2.94 0.28 -1.79
C LEU A 22 2.12 1.55 -1.99
N VAL A 23 1.03 1.69 -1.23
CA VAL A 23 0.15 2.85 -1.33
C VAL A 23 0.06 3.52 0.03
N ASP A 24 0.45 4.80 0.08
CA ASP A 24 0.37 5.65 1.26
C ASP A 24 -0.89 6.50 1.13
N PHE A 25 -1.92 6.18 1.93
CA PHE A 25 -3.14 6.99 2.01
C PHE A 25 -2.89 8.13 2.99
N TRP A 26 -3.00 9.35 2.51
CA TRP A 26 -2.59 10.53 3.28
C TRP A 26 -3.53 11.71 3.03
N ALA A 27 -3.35 12.77 3.80
CA ALA A 27 -4.04 14.04 3.55
C ALA A 27 -3.12 15.18 4.00
N ASP A 28 -3.32 16.34 3.40
CA ASP A 28 -2.46 17.48 3.63
C ASP A 28 -2.52 17.99 5.09
N TRP A 29 -3.68 17.86 5.72
CA TRP A 29 -3.87 18.34 7.10
C TRP A 29 -3.34 17.37 8.16
N CYS A 30 -2.82 16.25 7.78
CA CYS A 30 -2.48 15.15 8.68
C CYS A 30 -1.00 15.22 9.07
N ALA A 31 -0.72 15.59 10.33
CA ALA A 31 0.67 15.72 10.78
C ALA A 31 1.46 14.40 10.74
N PRO A 32 0.89 13.26 11.19
CA PRO A 32 1.64 12.00 11.06
C PRO A 32 1.92 11.62 9.60
N CYS A 33 1.04 12.02 8.67
CA CYS A 33 1.29 11.79 7.25
C CYS A 33 2.55 12.51 6.78
N HIS A 34 2.75 13.74 7.26
CA HIS A 34 3.94 14.51 6.92
C HIS A 34 5.20 13.94 7.56
N GLN A 35 5.07 13.31 8.72
CA GLN A 35 6.19 12.61 9.36
C GLN A 35 6.59 11.38 8.56
N PHE A 36 5.60 10.68 8.00
CA PHE A 36 5.85 9.47 7.23
C PHE A 36 6.37 9.77 5.82
N ALA A 37 6.04 10.94 5.27
CA ALA A 37 6.38 11.26 3.89
C ALA A 37 7.86 11.07 3.55
N PRO A 38 8.82 11.59 4.34
CA PRO A 38 10.24 11.38 4.01
C PRO A 38 10.67 9.92 4.14
N VAL A 39 10.06 9.17 5.06
CA VAL A 39 10.35 7.74 5.21
C VAL A 39 9.92 7.00 3.96
N PHE A 40 8.74 7.29 3.47
CA PHE A 40 8.18 6.66 2.27
C PHE A 40 8.99 7.05 1.02
N GLU A 41 9.34 8.33 0.92
CA GLU A 41 10.16 8.81 -0.21
C GLU A 41 11.53 8.13 -0.24
N LYS A 42 12.17 7.99 0.92
CA LYS A 42 13.46 7.31 1.00
C LYS A 42 13.34 5.85 0.58
N SER A 43 12.28 5.18 1.02
CA SER A 43 12.04 3.80 0.62
C SER A 43 11.89 3.69 -0.89
N SER A 44 11.22 4.66 -1.53
CA SER A 44 11.05 4.65 -2.96
C SER A 44 12.38 4.78 -3.70
N GLN A 45 13.31 5.54 -3.14
CA GLN A 45 14.63 5.70 -3.74
C GLN A 45 15.48 4.45 -3.55
N ASP A 46 15.35 3.82 -2.38
CA ASP A 46 16.13 2.62 -2.06
C ASP A 46 15.61 1.37 -2.77
N ASN A 47 14.35 1.38 -3.21
CA ASN A 47 13.68 0.22 -3.80
C ASN A 47 13.02 0.61 -5.12
N PRO A 48 13.80 0.95 -6.15
CA PRO A 48 13.24 1.44 -7.40
C PRO A 48 12.43 0.40 -8.18
N ASP A 49 12.54 -0.86 -7.81
CA ASP A 49 11.75 -1.95 -8.40
C ASP A 49 10.33 -2.02 -7.86
N ILE A 50 10.05 -1.29 -6.78
CA ILE A 50 8.73 -1.27 -6.13
C ILE A 50 8.07 0.07 -6.42
N VAL A 51 6.81 0.02 -6.86
CA VAL A 51 6.05 1.25 -7.06
C VAL A 51 5.63 1.77 -5.69
N HIS A 52 6.04 3.00 -5.39
CA HIS A 52 5.63 3.70 -4.18
C HIS A 52 4.64 4.77 -4.60
N ALA A 53 3.38 4.61 -4.22
CA ALA A 53 2.31 5.47 -4.67
C ALA A 53 1.70 6.20 -3.49
N LYS A 54 1.25 7.43 -3.74
CA LYS A 54 0.57 8.25 -2.73
C LYS A 54 -0.84 8.52 -3.21
N LEU A 55 -1.80 8.37 -2.30
CA LEU A 55 -3.20 8.59 -2.61
C LEU A 55 -3.78 9.59 -1.63
N ASP A 56 -4.21 10.74 -2.15
CA ASP A 56 -4.79 11.81 -1.36
C ASP A 56 -6.24 11.45 -1.04
N THR A 57 -6.53 11.20 0.23
CA THR A 57 -7.85 10.76 0.64
C THR A 57 -8.92 11.82 0.47
N GLU A 58 -8.53 13.10 0.41
CA GLU A 58 -9.49 14.18 0.19
C GLU A 58 -9.91 14.28 -1.27
N SER A 59 -8.98 14.02 -2.18
CA SER A 59 -9.26 14.05 -3.61
C SER A 59 -9.92 12.77 -4.11
N GLU A 60 -9.50 11.62 -3.57
CA GLU A 60 -9.91 10.30 -4.08
C GLU A 60 -10.79 9.59 -3.06
N GLN A 61 -11.94 10.19 -2.77
CA GLN A 61 -12.80 9.73 -1.69
C GLN A 61 -13.43 8.36 -1.95
N ARG A 62 -13.73 8.05 -3.21
CA ARG A 62 -14.33 6.75 -3.55
C ARG A 62 -13.40 5.59 -3.27
N ILE A 63 -12.13 5.73 -3.69
CA ILE A 63 -11.14 4.68 -3.45
C ILE A 63 -10.91 4.53 -1.96
N THR A 64 -10.81 5.65 -1.27
CA THR A 64 -10.59 5.66 0.18
C THR A 64 -11.70 4.90 0.89
N ALA A 65 -12.95 5.14 0.51
CA ALA A 65 -14.08 4.44 1.11
C ALA A 65 -14.09 2.96 0.72
N ALA A 66 -13.83 2.66 -0.54
CA ALA A 66 -13.84 1.27 -1.02
C ALA A 66 -12.74 0.46 -0.33
N ALA A 67 -11.60 1.08 -0.06
CA ALA A 67 -10.50 0.42 0.65
C ALA A 67 -10.71 0.37 2.15
N GLN A 68 -11.80 0.96 2.64
CA GLN A 68 -12.15 0.98 4.06
C GLN A 68 -11.08 1.64 4.92
N ILE A 69 -10.50 2.72 4.41
CA ILE A 69 -9.49 3.48 5.12
C ILE A 69 -10.19 4.37 6.15
N THR A 70 -9.93 4.15 7.42
CA THR A 70 -10.56 4.89 8.51
C THR A 70 -9.58 5.74 9.32
N ALA A 71 -8.30 5.58 9.06
CA ALA A 71 -7.25 6.36 9.74
C ALA A 71 -6.14 6.63 8.76
N ILE A 72 -5.44 7.75 8.91
CA ILE A 72 -4.31 8.09 8.05
C ILE A 72 -3.12 8.53 8.91
N PRO A 73 -1.90 8.26 8.43
CA PRO A 73 -1.62 7.53 7.21
C PRO A 73 -1.97 6.05 7.36
N THR A 74 -2.35 5.42 6.26
CA THR A 74 -2.48 3.97 6.20
C THR A 74 -1.66 3.49 5.01
N LEU A 75 -0.86 2.47 5.23
CA LEU A 75 -0.05 1.85 4.19
C LEU A 75 -0.71 0.55 3.76
N LEU A 76 -0.98 0.43 2.47
CA LEU A 76 -1.39 -0.83 1.87
C LEU A 76 -0.26 -1.34 0.99
N ALA A 77 -0.05 -2.66 0.98
CA ALA A 77 0.89 -3.28 0.06
C ALA A 77 0.16 -4.29 -0.79
N PHE A 78 0.41 -4.23 -2.10
CA PHE A 78 -0.15 -5.16 -3.06
C PHE A 78 0.98 -5.95 -3.70
N ARG A 79 0.77 -7.25 -3.90
CA ARG A 79 1.69 -8.10 -4.64
C ARG A 79 0.91 -8.84 -5.71
N GLN A 80 1.29 -8.63 -6.99
CA GLN A 80 0.62 -9.26 -8.12
C GLN A 80 -0.88 -8.98 -8.12
N GLY A 81 -1.25 -7.75 -7.77
CA GLY A 81 -2.64 -7.31 -7.73
C GLY A 81 -3.41 -7.71 -6.50
N VAL A 82 -2.78 -8.39 -5.55
CA VAL A 82 -3.43 -8.89 -4.33
C VAL A 82 -3.00 -8.04 -3.14
N LEU A 83 -3.96 -7.61 -2.33
CA LEU A 83 -3.65 -6.89 -1.09
C LEU A 83 -3.06 -7.87 -0.08
N VAL A 84 -1.82 -7.62 0.32
CA VAL A 84 -1.08 -8.55 1.19
C VAL A 84 -0.70 -7.93 2.53
N PHE A 85 -0.89 -6.62 2.71
CA PHE A 85 -0.50 -5.95 3.96
C PHE A 85 -1.28 -4.67 4.12
N SER A 86 -1.66 -4.35 5.37
CA SER A 86 -2.35 -3.11 5.71
C SER A 86 -1.93 -2.68 7.11
N GLN A 87 -1.52 -1.43 7.27
CA GLN A 87 -1.11 -0.92 8.57
C GLN A 87 -1.44 0.56 8.68
N ALA A 88 -2.18 0.92 9.72
CA ALA A 88 -2.46 2.32 10.03
C ALA A 88 -1.32 2.88 10.88
N GLY A 89 -1.05 4.16 10.69
CA GLY A 89 -0.04 4.88 11.46
C GLY A 89 1.27 5.06 10.70
N ALA A 90 2.02 6.09 11.08
CA ALA A 90 3.32 6.38 10.47
C ALA A 90 4.33 5.34 10.92
N LEU A 91 4.91 4.61 9.97
CA LEU A 91 5.91 3.60 10.27
C LEU A 91 7.29 4.24 10.33
N PRO A 92 8.13 3.82 11.30
CA PRO A 92 9.54 4.24 11.27
C PRO A 92 10.28 3.54 10.12
N PRO A 93 11.45 4.05 9.74
CA PRO A 93 12.18 3.50 8.59
C PRO A 93 12.46 2.01 8.67
N THR A 94 12.83 1.50 9.86
CA THR A 94 13.12 0.07 10.01
C THR A 94 11.88 -0.78 9.83
N ALA A 95 10.74 -0.30 10.32
CA ALA A 95 9.49 -1.04 10.16
C ALA A 95 9.06 -1.10 8.69
N LEU A 96 9.21 0.02 7.97
CA LEU A 96 8.88 0.02 6.55
C LEU A 96 9.82 -0.91 5.77
N ALA A 97 11.11 -0.92 6.12
CA ALA A 97 12.07 -1.82 5.48
C ALA A 97 11.67 -3.28 5.68
N GLU A 98 11.17 -3.62 6.88
CA GLU A 98 10.69 -4.98 7.15
C GLU A 98 9.48 -5.34 6.31
N VAL A 99 8.55 -4.40 6.14
CA VAL A 99 7.38 -4.61 5.28
C VAL A 99 7.83 -4.93 3.86
N VAL A 100 8.76 -4.13 3.34
CA VAL A 100 9.28 -4.33 1.99
C VAL A 100 9.90 -5.73 1.84
N GLU A 101 10.72 -6.14 2.80
CA GLU A 101 11.35 -7.45 2.74
C GLU A 101 10.33 -8.58 2.84
N ASN A 102 9.34 -8.42 3.71
CA ASN A 102 8.31 -9.44 3.88
C ASN A 102 7.47 -9.58 2.62
N VAL A 103 7.11 -8.46 1.98
CA VAL A 103 6.32 -8.52 0.76
C VAL A 103 7.12 -9.16 -0.38
N ARG A 104 8.41 -8.83 -0.49
CA ARG A 104 9.26 -9.45 -1.49
C ARG A 104 9.38 -10.96 -1.29
N GLY A 105 9.38 -11.40 -0.05
CA GLY A 105 9.58 -12.80 0.28
C GLY A 105 8.35 -13.67 0.22
N LEU A 106 7.19 -13.08 -0.10
CA LEU A 106 5.94 -13.85 -0.11
C LEU A 106 5.95 -14.91 -1.21
N ASP A 107 5.43 -16.09 -0.87
CA ASP A 107 5.15 -17.14 -1.83
C ASP A 107 3.75 -16.90 -2.38
N MET A 108 3.66 -16.33 -3.57
CA MET A 108 2.38 -15.96 -4.13
C MET A 108 1.52 -17.14 -4.54
N ASP A 109 2.13 -18.29 -4.77
CA ASP A 109 1.35 -19.51 -4.98
C ASP A 109 0.59 -19.89 -3.71
N GLU A 110 1.26 -19.78 -2.56
CA GLU A 110 0.61 -20.05 -1.27
C GLU A 110 -0.45 -19.01 -0.95
N VAL A 111 -0.18 -17.73 -1.24
CA VAL A 111 -1.17 -16.67 -1.04
C VAL A 111 -2.42 -16.94 -1.87
N GLY A 112 -2.23 -17.29 -3.16
CA GLY A 112 -3.34 -17.59 -4.05
C GLY A 112 -4.15 -18.78 -3.58
N LYS A 113 -3.49 -19.84 -3.10
CA LYS A 113 -4.18 -21.01 -2.56
C LYS A 113 -5.00 -20.65 -1.32
N GLY A 114 -4.41 -19.83 -0.44
CA GLY A 114 -5.12 -19.38 0.75
C GLY A 114 -6.36 -18.60 0.44
N LEU A 115 -6.29 -17.71 -0.52
CA LEU A 115 -7.44 -16.93 -0.94
C LEU A 115 -8.52 -17.82 -1.55
N ASP A 116 -8.12 -18.76 -2.37
CA ASP A 116 -9.07 -19.71 -2.97
C ASP A 116 -9.73 -20.56 -1.91
N SER A 117 -8.96 -21.04 -0.94
CA SER A 117 -9.49 -21.88 0.14
C SER A 117 -10.47 -21.13 1.01
N ASP A 118 -10.21 -19.86 1.24
CA ASP A 118 -11.06 -19.05 2.11
C ASP A 118 -12.32 -18.58 1.40
N GLY A 119 -12.43 -18.85 0.13
CA GLY A 119 -13.57 -18.34 -0.60
C GLY A 119 -13.58 -16.84 -0.66
N GLY A 120 -12.44 -16.22 -0.52
CA GLY A 120 -12.30 -14.79 -0.58
C GLY A 120 -12.58 -14.07 0.72
N SER A 121 -12.73 -14.80 1.80
CA SER A 121 -12.98 -14.16 3.07
C SER A 121 -11.78 -13.43 3.61
N ALA A 122 -10.83 -13.63 3.08
CA ALA A 122 -9.65 -13.03 3.52
C ALA A 122 -9.82 -11.60 3.98
N LYS A 123 -10.43 -11.87 4.14
CA LYS A 123 -10.51 -11.09 4.51
C LYS A 123 -10.76 -10.88 5.55
N ASP A 124 -10.83 -11.44 5.91
CA ASP A 124 -11.17 -11.40 6.73
C ASP A 124 -10.90 -11.26 7.57
N ASP A 125 -10.62 -11.37 7.71
CA ASP A 125 -10.41 -11.30 8.38
C ASP A 125 -10.04 -10.93 8.86
N ARG A 126 -9.90 -10.69 8.93
CA ARG A 126 -9.51 -10.47 9.20
C ARG A 126 -9.36 -10.10 9.94
#